data_2aa5fb04d2d8bef600a95fe5842023c8
#
_entry.id   2aa5fb04d2d8bef600a95fe5842023c8
#
_cell.length_a   1.000
_cell.length_b   1.000
_cell.length_c   1.000
_cell.angle_alpha   90.00
_cell.angle_beta   90.00
_cell.angle_gamma   90.00
#
_symmetry.space_group_name_H-M   'P 1'
#
loop_
_entity.id
_entity.type
_entity.pdbx_description
1 polymer ?
#
loop_
_entity_poly.entity_id
_entity_poly.type
_entity_poly.pdbx_seq_one_letter_code
_entity_poly.pdbx_strand_id
1 'polypeptide(L)' 'IASLYPGLAWVNYQGSTWALRPGDRIGNATVQSIDTTQRQVITTAGVIR' A
#
# COMPACT_ATOMS: atom_id res chain seq x y z
N ILE A 1 5.87 1.81 -5.03
CA ILE A 1 4.49 1.61 -5.53
C ILE A 1 4.56 1.38 -7.03
N ALA A 2 4.04 0.25 -7.49
CA ALA A 2 4.05 -0.05 -8.92
C ALA A 2 2.89 0.64 -9.65
N SER A 3 1.71 0.64 -9.04
CA SER A 3 0.53 1.31 -9.57
C SER A 3 -0.36 1.75 -8.42
N LEU A 4 -1.14 2.80 -8.65
CA LEU A 4 -1.95 3.38 -7.59
C LEU A 4 -3.30 3.79 -8.15
N TYR A 5 -4.37 3.29 -7.53
CA TYR A 5 -5.75 3.58 -7.88
C TYR A 5 -6.53 3.94 -6.62
N PRO A 6 -7.66 4.64 -6.74
CA PRO A 6 -8.50 4.89 -5.57
C PRO A 6 -8.92 3.56 -4.93
N GLY A 7 -8.49 3.36 -3.67
CA GLY A 7 -8.82 2.16 -2.93
C GLY A 7 -8.02 0.92 -3.29
N LEU A 8 -7.00 1.04 -4.15
CA LEU A 8 -6.18 -0.11 -4.54
C LEU A 8 -4.76 0.35 -4.88
N ALA A 9 -3.78 -0.28 -4.28
CA ALA A 9 -2.37 0.01 -4.57
C ALA A 9 -1.63 -1.28 -4.89
N TRP A 10 -0.83 -1.27 -5.95
CA TRP A 10 0.08 -2.35 -6.29
C TRP A 10 1.45 -1.99 -5.77
N VAL A 11 1.97 -2.80 -4.87
CA VAL A 11 3.22 -2.54 -4.16
C VAL A 11 4.18 -3.68 -4.37
N ASN A 12 5.43 -3.36 -4.68
CA ASN A 12 6.50 -4.36 -4.74
C ASN A 12 7.05 -4.58 -3.34
N TYR A 13 7.05 -5.82 -2.89
CA TYR A 13 7.50 -6.18 -1.56
C TYR A 13 8.14 -7.56 -1.60
N GLN A 14 9.41 -7.64 -1.17
CA GLN A 14 10.17 -8.90 -1.11
C GLN A 14 10.13 -9.67 -2.44
N GLY A 15 10.33 -8.95 -3.55
CA GLY A 15 10.40 -9.56 -4.87
C GLY A 15 9.06 -9.92 -5.49
N SER A 16 7.96 -9.59 -4.83
CA SER A 16 6.62 -9.87 -5.34
C SER A 16 5.80 -8.59 -5.39
N THR A 17 4.81 -8.58 -6.28
CA THR A 17 3.87 -7.47 -6.38
C THR A 17 2.58 -7.86 -5.67
N TRP A 18 2.12 -6.98 -4.77
CA TRP A 18 0.95 -7.19 -3.94
C TRP A 18 -0.10 -6.15 -4.26
N ALA A 19 -1.35 -6.58 -4.40
CA ALA A 19 -2.48 -5.66 -4.51
C ALA A 19 -3.04 -5.42 -3.10
N LEU A 20 -2.96 -4.19 -2.64
CA LEU A 20 -3.33 -3.82 -1.27
C LEU A 20 -4.53 -2.89 -1.26
N ARG A 21 -5.43 -3.12 -0.32
CA ARG A 21 -6.60 -2.27 -0.06
C ARG A 21 -6.61 -1.90 1.41
N PRO A 22 -7.34 -0.84 1.80
CA PRO A 22 -7.47 -0.52 3.22
C PRO A 22 -7.97 -1.74 4.00
N GLY A 23 -7.28 -2.06 5.10
CA GLY A 23 -7.56 -3.23 5.91
C GLY A 23 -6.72 -4.45 5.58
N ASP A 24 -6.03 -4.46 4.45
CA ASP A 24 -5.16 -5.58 4.09
C ASP A 24 -3.84 -5.49 4.85
N ARG A 25 -3.16 -6.63 4.93
CA ARG A 25 -1.86 -6.71 5.59
C ARG A 25 -0.75 -6.90 4.58
N ILE A 26 0.41 -6.32 4.87
CA ILE A 26 1.65 -6.58 4.16
C ILE A 26 2.76 -6.72 5.20
N GLY A 27 3.39 -7.89 5.27
CA GLY A 27 4.33 -8.17 6.32
C GLY A 27 3.68 -8.02 7.70
N ASN A 28 4.27 -7.21 8.57
CA ASN A 28 3.74 -6.92 9.90
C ASN A 28 2.87 -5.66 9.94
N ALA A 29 2.65 -5.04 8.79
CA ALA A 29 1.90 -3.80 8.70
C ALA A 29 0.47 -4.06 8.22
N THR A 30 -0.44 -3.16 8.62
CA THR A 30 -1.81 -3.16 8.11
C THR A 30 -2.03 -1.86 7.35
N VAL A 31 -2.58 -1.96 6.14
CA VAL A 31 -2.87 -0.80 5.31
C VAL A 31 -4.04 -0.05 5.93
N GLN A 32 -3.83 1.23 6.24
CA GLN A 32 -4.85 2.09 6.83
C GLN A 32 -5.60 2.87 5.76
N SER A 33 -4.87 3.44 4.81
CA SER A 33 -5.48 4.20 3.73
C SER A 33 -4.54 4.28 2.55
N ILE A 34 -5.10 4.65 1.39
CA ILE A 34 -4.35 4.83 0.16
C ILE A 34 -4.56 6.27 -0.29
N ASP A 35 -3.47 7.04 -0.35
CA ASP A 35 -3.50 8.44 -0.76
C ASP A 35 -3.05 8.54 -2.21
N THR A 36 -4.02 8.69 -3.12
CA THR A 36 -3.72 8.81 -4.55
C THR A 36 -3.17 10.19 -4.90
N THR A 37 -3.51 11.20 -4.11
CA THR A 37 -3.06 12.57 -4.36
C THR A 37 -1.56 12.69 -4.15
N GLN A 38 -1.04 12.14 -3.06
CA GLN A 38 0.39 12.18 -2.74
C GLN A 38 1.12 10.92 -3.14
N ARG A 39 0.42 9.96 -3.75
CA ARG A 39 0.97 8.69 -4.23
C ARG A 39 1.68 7.95 -3.10
N GLN A 40 0.94 7.66 -2.05
CA GLN A 40 1.49 6.94 -0.91
C GLN A 40 0.44 6.02 -0.30
N VAL A 41 0.92 4.97 0.36
CA VAL A 41 0.09 4.03 1.10
C VAL A 41 0.42 4.19 2.58
N ILE A 42 -0.58 4.48 3.39
CA ILE A 42 -0.41 4.71 4.82
C ILE A 42 -0.68 3.40 5.55
N THR A 43 0.30 2.94 6.31
CA THR A 43 0.21 1.69 7.06
C THR A 43 0.56 1.92 8.52
N THR A 44 0.30 0.91 9.34
CA THR A 44 0.65 0.95 10.75
C THR A 44 2.16 0.98 10.99
N ALA A 45 2.96 0.57 10.01
CA ALA A 45 4.42 0.58 10.11
C ALA A 45 5.05 1.80 9.45
N GLY A 46 4.26 2.72 8.89
CA GLY A 46 4.75 3.90 8.21
C GLY A 46 4.11 4.08 6.85
N VAL A 47 4.72 4.95 6.03
CA VAL A 47 4.20 5.30 4.71
C VAL A 47 5.02 4.60 3.64
N ILE A 48 4.33 3.98 2.68
CA ILE A 48 4.95 3.37 1.50
C ILE A 48 4.82 4.37 0.35
N ARG A 49 5.93 4.65 -0.28
CA ARG A 49 5.98 5.58 -1.41
C ARG A 49 6.53 4.93 -2.66
#